data_efa0db52dd6d86ae00b5f875bbf52df3
#
_entry.id   efa0db52dd6d86ae00b5f875bbf52df3
#
_cell.length_a   1.000
_cell.length_b   1.000
_cell.length_c   1.000
_cell.angle_alpha   90.00
_cell.angle_beta   90.00
_cell.angle_gamma   90.00
#
_symmetry.space_group_name_H-M   'P 1'
#
loop_
_entity.id
_entity.type
_entity.pdbx_description
1 polymer ?
#
loop_
_entity_poly.entity_id
_entity_poly.type
_entity_poly.pdbx_seq_one_letter_code
_entity_poly.pdbx_strand_id
1 'polypeptide(L)'
;KFVIDQIEKLLAVPILEEEGELIYSLTQLKEPATVGEIRVASEADFELIHKWMVDFIEETRIRAFDIESAVRNNIAKGFIYLLLVDGQPVSFAGFHDPVELLGKKIGRVGPVYTPKEFRKNGYASLITAHVTKKVIGQGAIATLYTQAENPTSNKIYQELGYVLVDENRRIKI
;
A
#
# COMPACT_ATOMS: atom_id res chain seq x y z
N LYS A 1 -21.30 -4.41 14.27
CA LYS A 1 -21.79 -3.70 15.47
C LYS A 1 -21.73 -4.60 16.71
N PHE A 2 -22.34 -5.78 16.71
CA PHE A 2 -22.36 -6.70 17.87
C PHE A 2 -20.96 -7.03 18.45
N VAL A 3 -19.97 -7.32 17.61
CA VAL A 3 -18.60 -7.64 18.05
C VAL A 3 -17.94 -6.41 18.69
N ILE A 4 -18.15 -5.23 18.13
CA ILE A 4 -17.60 -3.95 18.63
C ILE A 4 -18.18 -3.65 20.01
N ASP A 5 -19.50 -3.76 20.16
CA ASP A 5 -20.17 -3.56 21.45
C ASP A 5 -19.66 -4.54 22.54
N GLN A 6 -19.28 -5.75 22.15
CA GLN A 6 -18.66 -6.74 23.04
C GLN A 6 -17.22 -6.36 23.42
N ILE A 7 -16.43 -5.83 22.48
CA ILE A 7 -15.07 -5.37 22.74
C ILE A 7 -15.07 -4.20 23.71
N GLU A 8 -15.90 -3.18 23.48
CA GLU A 8 -16.06 -2.04 24.41
C GLU A 8 -16.40 -2.51 25.83
N LYS A 9 -17.34 -3.44 25.92
CA LYS A 9 -17.77 -4.00 27.21
C LYS A 9 -16.67 -4.82 27.89
N LEU A 10 -15.90 -5.59 27.11
CA LEU A 10 -14.82 -6.44 27.63
C LEU A 10 -13.60 -5.62 28.09
N LEU A 11 -13.24 -4.59 27.34
CA LEU A 11 -12.07 -3.77 27.62
C LEU A 11 -12.39 -2.63 28.60
N ALA A 12 -13.66 -2.34 28.84
CA ALA A 12 -14.14 -1.20 29.64
C ALA A 12 -13.57 0.16 29.16
N VAL A 13 -13.33 0.28 27.85
CA VAL A 13 -12.86 1.51 27.20
C VAL A 13 -13.74 1.82 26.00
N PRO A 14 -14.07 3.11 25.76
CA PRO A 14 -14.88 3.47 24.62
C PRO A 14 -14.10 3.32 23.32
N ILE A 15 -14.77 2.89 22.26
CA ILE A 15 -14.24 2.94 20.91
C ILE A 15 -14.40 4.36 20.38
N LEU A 16 -13.29 5.03 20.12
CA LEU A 16 -13.25 6.43 19.70
C LEU A 16 -13.44 6.59 18.20
N GLU A 17 -12.98 5.63 17.42
CA GLU A 17 -12.98 5.68 15.97
C GLU A 17 -13.02 4.27 15.39
N GLU A 18 -13.80 4.09 14.31
CA GLU A 18 -13.92 2.85 13.58
C GLU A 18 -13.70 3.15 12.10
N GLU A 19 -12.68 2.56 11.50
CA GLU A 19 -12.36 2.69 10.07
C GLU A 19 -12.54 1.34 9.36
N GLY A 20 -13.29 1.34 8.26
CA GLY A 20 -13.40 0.20 7.37
C GLY A 20 -12.13 0.01 6.54
N GLU A 21 -11.60 -1.20 6.49
CA GLU A 21 -10.45 -1.57 5.68
C GLU A 21 -10.83 -2.72 4.74
N LEU A 22 -10.58 -2.54 3.45
CA LEU A 22 -10.82 -3.55 2.42
C LEU A 22 -9.53 -4.30 2.14
N ILE A 23 -9.63 -5.62 2.05
CA ILE A 23 -8.51 -6.51 1.73
C ILE A 23 -8.73 -7.06 0.33
N TYR A 24 -7.76 -6.82 -0.53
CA TYR A 24 -7.76 -7.29 -1.90
C TYR A 24 -6.67 -8.32 -2.14
N SER A 25 -6.92 -9.27 -3.04
CA SER A 25 -5.91 -10.21 -3.52
C SER A 25 -5.87 -10.29 -5.03
N LEU A 26 -4.72 -10.66 -5.58
CA LEU A 26 -4.51 -10.78 -7.02
C LEU A 26 -3.50 -11.87 -7.35
N THR A 27 -3.86 -12.67 -8.36
CA THR A 27 -2.96 -13.66 -8.98
C THR A 27 -2.67 -13.36 -10.44
N GLN A 28 -3.56 -12.64 -11.13
CA GLN A 28 -3.41 -12.28 -12.53
C GLN A 28 -3.57 -10.78 -12.74
N LEU A 29 -2.47 -10.12 -13.08
CA LEU A 29 -2.39 -8.68 -13.26
C LEU A 29 -2.91 -8.25 -14.64
N LYS A 30 -3.73 -7.19 -14.66
CA LYS A 30 -4.04 -6.41 -15.85
C LYS A 30 -3.10 -5.21 -15.89
N GLU A 31 -2.18 -5.20 -16.86
CA GLU A 31 -1.17 -4.14 -16.94
C GLU A 31 -1.75 -2.85 -17.53
N PRO A 32 -1.55 -1.69 -16.89
CA PRO A 32 -1.89 -0.40 -17.46
C PRO A 32 -0.89 0.01 -18.54
N ALA A 33 -1.23 1.02 -19.33
CA ALA A 33 -0.31 1.62 -20.28
C ALA A 33 0.93 2.20 -19.56
N THR A 34 2.12 1.99 -20.11
CA THR A 34 3.37 2.42 -19.49
C THR A 34 3.70 3.86 -19.84
N VAL A 35 4.05 4.66 -18.82
CA VAL A 35 4.55 6.03 -18.94
C VAL A 35 5.74 6.18 -18.01
N GLY A 36 6.81 6.84 -18.46
CA GLY A 36 7.99 7.10 -17.64
C GLY A 36 8.86 5.86 -17.41
N GLU A 37 9.71 5.98 -16.42
CA GLU A 37 10.68 4.96 -16.00
C GLU A 37 10.41 4.55 -14.55
N ILE A 38 10.47 3.25 -14.26
CA ILE A 38 10.38 2.75 -12.88
C ILE A 38 11.72 2.14 -12.49
N ARG A 39 12.27 2.62 -11.39
CA ARG A 39 13.49 2.08 -10.81
C ARG A 39 13.34 1.76 -9.32
N VAL A 40 14.19 0.89 -8.83
CA VAL A 40 14.34 0.66 -7.39
C VAL A 40 14.88 1.93 -6.72
N ALA A 41 14.40 2.24 -5.53
CA ALA A 41 14.92 3.35 -4.74
C ALA A 41 16.30 3.03 -4.17
N SER A 42 17.11 4.06 -4.00
CA SER A 42 18.43 4.01 -3.39
C SER A 42 18.50 4.91 -2.15
N GLU A 43 19.59 4.86 -1.39
CA GLU A 43 19.78 5.73 -0.22
C GLU A 43 19.74 7.22 -0.61
N ALA A 44 20.08 7.59 -1.84
CA ALA A 44 19.99 8.97 -2.33
C ALA A 44 18.52 9.47 -2.40
N ASP A 45 17.56 8.56 -2.42
CA ASP A 45 16.13 8.88 -2.49
C ASP A 45 15.48 8.95 -1.09
N PHE A 46 16.26 8.69 -0.03
CA PHE A 46 15.73 8.57 1.32
C PHE A 46 14.93 9.79 1.76
N GLU A 47 15.45 10.98 1.64
CA GLU A 47 14.79 12.22 2.09
C GLU A 47 13.44 12.43 1.38
N LEU A 48 13.39 12.16 0.08
CA LEU A 48 12.16 12.26 -0.72
C LEU A 48 11.11 11.23 -0.25
N ILE A 49 11.53 9.97 -0.12
CA ILE A 49 10.63 8.88 0.25
C ILE A 49 10.16 9.05 1.70
N HIS A 50 11.04 9.45 2.60
CA HIS A 50 10.68 9.74 3.99
C HIS A 50 9.61 10.84 4.07
N LYS A 51 9.83 11.96 3.36
CA LYS A 51 8.83 13.02 3.28
C LYS A 51 7.48 12.50 2.76
N TRP A 52 7.48 11.75 1.67
CA TRP A 52 6.26 11.20 1.09
C TRP A 52 5.59 10.13 1.97
N MET A 53 6.36 9.40 2.78
CA MET A 53 5.81 8.50 3.78
C MET A 53 5.11 9.26 4.92
N VAL A 54 5.69 10.39 5.37
CA VAL A 54 5.02 11.26 6.35
C VAL A 54 3.71 11.79 5.78
N ASP A 55 3.74 12.36 4.56
CA ASP A 55 2.54 12.87 3.87
C ASP A 55 1.47 11.75 3.73
N PHE A 56 1.88 10.52 3.36
CA PHE A 56 0.99 9.36 3.25
C PHE A 56 0.34 8.99 4.59
N ILE A 57 1.11 8.97 5.66
CA ILE A 57 0.63 8.64 7.01
C ILE A 57 -0.36 9.70 7.51
N GLU A 58 -0.06 10.98 7.29
CA GLU A 58 -0.95 12.08 7.64
C GLU A 58 -2.28 11.99 6.88
N GLU A 59 -2.23 11.73 5.57
CA GLU A 59 -3.44 11.62 4.75
C GLU A 59 -4.29 10.39 5.09
N THR A 60 -3.64 9.27 5.40
CA THR A 60 -4.34 8.00 5.69
C THR A 60 -4.63 7.79 7.17
N ARG A 61 -4.09 8.64 8.05
CA ARG A 61 -4.22 8.54 9.51
C ARG A 61 -3.77 7.19 10.08
N ILE A 62 -2.92 6.47 9.35
CA ILE A 62 -2.35 5.20 9.79
C ILE A 62 -1.35 5.50 10.92
N ARG A 63 -1.39 4.72 11.99
CA ARG A 63 -0.34 4.76 13.01
C ARG A 63 0.94 4.16 12.43
N ALA A 64 2.01 4.92 12.48
CA ALA A 64 3.35 4.45 12.15
C ALA A 64 4.30 4.76 13.31
N PHE A 65 5.17 3.82 13.57
CA PHE A 65 6.28 3.96 14.52
C PHE A 65 7.58 3.93 13.71
N ASP A 66 8.52 4.82 14.05
CA ASP A 66 9.85 4.84 13.47
C ASP A 66 9.86 4.77 11.93
N ILE A 67 9.29 5.81 11.31
CA ILE A 67 9.18 5.92 9.85
C ILE A 67 10.56 5.91 9.20
N GLU A 68 11.55 6.57 9.83
CA GLU A 68 12.92 6.65 9.32
C GLU A 68 13.53 5.26 9.15
N SER A 69 13.56 4.46 10.21
CA SER A 69 14.10 3.10 10.17
C SER A 69 13.33 2.21 9.19
N ALA A 70 12.00 2.35 9.13
CA ALA A 70 11.18 1.58 8.19
C ALA A 70 11.52 1.91 6.74
N VAL A 71 11.69 3.18 6.39
CA VAL A 71 12.06 3.62 5.04
C VAL A 71 13.46 3.13 4.67
N ARG A 72 14.47 3.35 5.55
CA ARG A 72 15.85 2.89 5.30
C ARG A 72 15.94 1.38 5.09
N ASN A 73 15.28 0.61 5.96
CA ASN A 73 15.26 -0.85 5.85
C ASN A 73 14.63 -1.33 4.53
N ASN A 74 13.54 -0.71 4.09
CA ASN A 74 12.88 -1.09 2.85
C ASN A 74 13.67 -0.64 1.61
N ILE A 75 14.36 0.50 1.65
CA ILE A 75 15.31 0.90 0.60
C ILE A 75 16.45 -0.11 0.52
N ALA A 76 17.09 -0.44 1.65
CA ALA A 76 18.21 -1.38 1.70
C ALA A 76 17.84 -2.78 1.16
N LYS A 77 16.59 -3.21 1.36
CA LYS A 77 16.05 -4.47 0.84
C LYS A 77 15.63 -4.40 -0.63
N GLY A 78 15.62 -3.23 -1.26
CA GLY A 78 15.12 -3.04 -2.62
C GLY A 78 13.60 -3.20 -2.76
N PHE A 79 12.85 -2.91 -1.72
CA PHE A 79 11.40 -3.09 -1.67
C PHE A 79 10.61 -1.85 -2.05
N ILE A 80 11.26 -0.73 -2.27
CA ILE A 80 10.64 0.53 -2.69
C ILE A 80 11.05 0.85 -4.12
N TYR A 81 10.08 1.26 -4.92
CA TYR A 81 10.24 1.67 -6.30
C TYR A 81 9.73 3.10 -6.50
N LEU A 82 10.41 3.84 -7.37
CA LEU A 82 10.03 5.18 -7.80
C LEU A 82 9.61 5.15 -9.27
N LEU A 83 8.50 5.80 -9.59
CA LEU A 83 8.14 6.16 -10.96
C LEU A 83 8.67 7.57 -11.25
N LEU A 84 9.42 7.68 -12.33
CA LEU A 84 9.94 8.94 -12.85
C LEU A 84 9.26 9.26 -14.18
N VAL A 85 8.86 10.52 -14.35
CA VAL A 85 8.38 11.07 -15.62
C VAL A 85 9.23 12.29 -15.92
N ASP A 86 9.81 12.34 -17.12
CA ASP A 86 10.77 13.37 -17.52
C ASP A 86 11.93 13.56 -16.51
N GLY A 87 12.39 12.46 -15.93
CA GLY A 87 13.44 12.43 -14.91
C GLY A 87 13.01 12.88 -13.52
N GLN A 88 11.76 13.31 -13.32
CA GLN A 88 11.23 13.74 -12.04
C GLN A 88 10.48 12.59 -11.35
N PRO A 89 10.78 12.25 -10.09
CA PRO A 89 9.96 11.33 -9.31
C PRO A 89 8.53 11.86 -9.11
N VAL A 90 7.53 11.05 -9.42
CA VAL A 90 6.11 11.45 -9.37
C VAL A 90 5.25 10.53 -8.51
N SER A 91 5.74 9.33 -8.19
CA SER A 91 5.03 8.35 -7.34
C SER A 91 5.99 7.33 -6.79
N PHE A 92 5.66 6.74 -5.64
CA PHE A 92 6.35 5.55 -5.16
C PHE A 92 5.38 4.45 -4.72
N ALA A 93 5.87 3.23 -4.77
CA ALA A 93 5.22 2.09 -4.13
C ALA A 93 6.25 1.11 -3.57
N GLY A 94 5.82 0.33 -2.59
CA GLY A 94 6.64 -0.71 -1.99
C GLY A 94 5.88 -2.02 -1.85
N PHE A 95 6.58 -3.02 -1.33
CA PHE A 95 6.00 -4.27 -0.88
C PHE A 95 6.72 -4.79 0.37
N HIS A 96 6.14 -5.76 1.03
CA HIS A 96 6.74 -6.42 2.18
C HIS A 96 7.22 -7.82 1.79
N ASP A 97 8.24 -8.32 2.51
CA ASP A 97 8.68 -9.70 2.35
C ASP A 97 7.47 -10.65 2.34
N PRO A 98 7.33 -11.50 1.32
CA PRO A 98 6.27 -12.48 1.31
C PRO A 98 6.40 -13.46 2.48
N VAL A 99 5.28 -13.74 3.13
CA VAL A 99 5.18 -14.72 4.21
C VAL A 99 4.56 -16.00 3.70
N GLU A 100 4.97 -17.13 4.25
CA GLU A 100 4.34 -18.42 3.97
C GLU A 100 3.24 -18.68 5.00
N LEU A 101 2.03 -18.93 4.51
CA LEU A 101 0.85 -19.23 5.32
C LEU A 101 0.08 -20.37 4.68
N LEU A 102 -0.12 -21.46 5.43
CA LEU A 102 -0.86 -22.66 4.97
C LEU A 102 -0.40 -23.17 3.59
N GLY A 103 0.90 -23.21 3.36
CA GLY A 103 1.50 -23.66 2.09
C GLY A 103 1.31 -22.69 0.91
N LYS A 104 0.88 -21.46 1.17
CA LYS A 104 0.79 -20.39 0.18
C LYS A 104 1.72 -19.24 0.54
N LYS A 105 2.38 -18.68 -0.46
CA LYS A 105 3.19 -17.46 -0.31
C LYS A 105 2.29 -16.24 -0.51
N ILE A 106 2.30 -15.33 0.43
CA ILE A 106 1.47 -14.11 0.40
C ILE A 106 2.39 -12.91 0.54
N GLY A 107 2.35 -12.00 -0.42
CA GLY A 107 3.10 -10.74 -0.41
C GLY A 107 2.17 -9.54 -0.36
N ARG A 108 2.45 -8.60 0.55
CA ARG A 108 1.65 -7.38 0.68
C ARG A 108 2.26 -6.25 -0.13
N VAL A 109 1.48 -5.70 -1.07
CA VAL A 109 1.79 -4.48 -1.81
C VAL A 109 1.38 -3.27 -0.97
N GLY A 110 2.24 -2.30 -0.87
CA GLY A 110 2.08 -1.06 -0.14
C GLY A 110 3.33 -0.70 0.68
N PRO A 111 3.47 0.58 1.04
CA PRO A 111 2.59 1.70 0.71
C PRO A 111 2.58 2.05 -0.77
N VAL A 112 1.56 2.80 -1.21
CA VAL A 112 1.49 3.43 -2.54
C VAL A 112 1.14 4.90 -2.33
N TYR A 113 1.94 5.80 -2.85
CA TYR A 113 1.70 7.23 -2.72
C TYR A 113 2.05 8.00 -3.99
N THR A 114 1.17 8.91 -4.34
CA THR A 114 1.34 9.89 -5.40
C THR A 114 1.04 11.26 -4.80
N PRO A 115 2.00 12.20 -4.76
CA PRO A 115 1.77 13.56 -4.30
C PRO A 115 0.61 14.24 -5.02
N LYS A 116 -0.08 15.16 -4.34
CA LYS A 116 -1.33 15.76 -4.83
C LYS A 116 -1.20 16.38 -6.21
N GLU A 117 -0.09 17.05 -6.47
CA GLU A 117 0.25 17.71 -7.73
C GLU A 117 0.42 16.73 -8.92
N PHE A 118 0.69 15.46 -8.64
CA PHE A 118 0.88 14.43 -9.67
C PHE A 118 -0.29 13.47 -9.82
N ARG A 119 -1.38 13.65 -9.06
CA ARG A 119 -2.58 12.78 -9.12
C ARG A 119 -3.34 12.95 -10.43
N LYS A 120 -4.24 11.99 -10.70
CA LYS A 120 -5.11 11.92 -11.90
C LYS A 120 -4.37 11.68 -13.22
N ASN A 121 -3.10 11.28 -13.17
CA ASN A 121 -2.27 10.93 -14.34
C ASN A 121 -2.06 9.42 -14.49
N GLY A 122 -2.72 8.58 -13.69
CA GLY A 122 -2.55 7.12 -13.72
C GLY A 122 -1.28 6.59 -13.06
N TYR A 123 -0.46 7.44 -12.44
CA TYR A 123 0.85 7.04 -11.87
C TYR A 123 0.73 6.03 -10.74
N ALA A 124 -0.26 6.18 -9.87
CA ALA A 124 -0.52 5.21 -8.81
C ALA A 124 -0.85 3.81 -9.37
N SER A 125 -1.65 3.73 -10.43
CA SER A 125 -1.97 2.48 -11.10
C SER A 125 -0.72 1.81 -11.67
N LEU A 126 0.12 2.59 -12.36
CA LEU A 126 1.34 2.11 -13.01
C LEU A 126 2.36 1.57 -12.01
N ILE A 127 2.67 2.35 -10.96
CA ILE A 127 3.65 1.92 -9.95
C ILE A 127 3.14 0.73 -9.12
N THR A 128 1.82 0.68 -8.82
CA THR A 128 1.20 -0.47 -8.15
C THR A 128 1.31 -1.73 -9.00
N ALA A 129 1.01 -1.64 -10.31
CA ALA A 129 1.15 -2.76 -11.23
C ALA A 129 2.58 -3.31 -11.25
N HIS A 130 3.58 -2.42 -11.30
CA HIS A 130 5.00 -2.80 -11.28
C HIS A 130 5.36 -3.58 -10.01
N VAL A 131 5.01 -3.07 -8.84
CA VAL A 131 5.30 -3.70 -7.55
C VAL A 131 4.53 -5.01 -7.39
N THR A 132 3.27 -5.06 -7.81
CA THR A 132 2.46 -6.28 -7.86
C THR A 132 3.15 -7.38 -8.68
N LYS A 133 3.70 -7.01 -9.83
CA LYS A 133 4.45 -7.94 -10.71
C LYS A 133 5.70 -8.50 -10.01
N LYS A 134 6.38 -7.69 -9.17
CA LYS A 134 7.52 -8.16 -8.35
C LYS A 134 7.07 -9.21 -7.32
N VAL A 135 5.94 -8.99 -6.66
CA VAL A 135 5.37 -9.93 -5.68
C VAL A 135 4.97 -11.25 -6.36
N ILE A 136 4.22 -11.18 -7.46
CA ILE A 136 3.79 -12.36 -8.21
C ILE A 136 5.00 -13.13 -8.77
N GLY A 137 6.02 -12.42 -9.25
CA GLY A 137 7.26 -13.00 -9.75
C GLY A 137 8.06 -13.82 -8.73
N GLN A 138 7.78 -13.61 -7.43
CA GLN A 138 8.32 -14.43 -6.33
C GLN A 138 7.45 -15.66 -6.00
N GLY A 139 6.45 -15.96 -6.83
CA GLY A 139 5.48 -17.04 -6.59
C GLY A 139 4.46 -16.74 -5.48
N ALA A 140 4.28 -15.47 -5.13
CA ALA A 140 3.36 -15.07 -4.08
C ALA A 140 2.03 -14.56 -4.64
N ILE A 141 0.96 -14.76 -3.88
CA ILE A 141 -0.31 -14.07 -4.08
C ILE A 141 -0.12 -12.63 -3.61
N ALA A 142 -0.36 -11.67 -4.49
CA ALA A 142 -0.28 -10.26 -4.11
C ALA A 142 -1.54 -9.85 -3.35
N THR A 143 -1.35 -9.22 -2.20
CA THR A 143 -2.43 -8.66 -1.39
C THR A 143 -2.19 -7.18 -1.15
N LEU A 144 -3.23 -6.43 -0.86
CA LEU A 144 -3.15 -5.06 -0.39
C LEU A 144 -4.33 -4.71 0.51
N TYR A 145 -4.13 -3.68 1.29
CA TYR A 145 -5.13 -3.11 2.19
C TYR A 145 -5.41 -1.68 1.77
N THR A 146 -6.67 -1.27 1.85
CA THR A 146 -7.09 0.10 1.54
C THR A 146 -8.26 0.51 2.41
N GLN A 147 -8.41 1.79 2.68
CA GLN A 147 -9.57 2.32 3.38
C GLN A 147 -10.83 2.14 2.54
N ALA A 148 -11.92 1.66 3.14
CA ALA A 148 -13.20 1.48 2.47
C ALA A 148 -13.73 2.80 1.87
N GLU A 149 -13.42 3.92 2.55
CA GLU A 149 -13.81 5.28 2.17
C GLU A 149 -12.92 5.92 1.09
N ASN A 150 -11.95 5.18 0.53
CA ASN A 150 -11.08 5.67 -0.54
C ASN A 150 -11.50 5.11 -1.92
N PRO A 151 -12.51 5.69 -2.59
CA PRO A 151 -13.05 5.15 -3.85
C PRO A 151 -12.01 5.20 -4.98
N THR A 152 -11.08 6.15 -4.94
CA THR A 152 -10.05 6.29 -5.97
C THR A 152 -9.09 5.10 -5.94
N SER A 153 -8.54 4.77 -4.78
CA SER A 153 -7.64 3.63 -4.63
C SER A 153 -8.36 2.31 -4.92
N ASN A 154 -9.59 2.14 -4.41
CA ASN A 154 -10.39 0.94 -4.63
C ASN A 154 -10.63 0.69 -6.12
N LYS A 155 -10.96 1.75 -6.89
CA LYS A 155 -11.12 1.66 -8.34
C LYS A 155 -9.82 1.24 -9.05
N ILE A 156 -8.69 1.86 -8.70
CA ILE A 156 -7.38 1.52 -9.28
C ILE A 156 -7.08 0.02 -9.09
N TYR A 157 -7.26 -0.50 -7.88
CA TYR A 157 -6.95 -1.90 -7.60
C TYR A 157 -7.86 -2.86 -8.37
N GLN A 158 -9.15 -2.58 -8.45
CA GLN A 158 -10.10 -3.38 -9.24
C GLN A 158 -9.75 -3.35 -10.74
N GLU A 159 -9.37 -2.21 -11.29
CA GLU A 159 -8.95 -2.08 -12.69
C GLU A 159 -7.67 -2.87 -12.98
N LEU A 160 -6.75 -2.98 -12.02
CA LEU A 160 -5.56 -3.83 -12.10
C LEU A 160 -5.86 -5.32 -11.98
N GLY A 161 -7.09 -5.71 -11.63
CA GLY A 161 -7.53 -7.09 -11.51
C GLY A 161 -7.54 -7.63 -10.07
N TYR A 162 -7.33 -6.79 -9.08
CA TYR A 162 -7.50 -7.16 -7.68
C TYR A 162 -8.98 -7.45 -7.37
N VAL A 163 -9.21 -8.49 -6.60
CA VAL A 163 -10.53 -8.92 -6.16
C VAL A 163 -10.64 -8.71 -4.66
N LEU A 164 -11.74 -8.13 -4.22
CA LEU A 164 -12.06 -8.00 -2.80
C LEU A 164 -12.23 -9.39 -2.19
N VAL A 165 -11.49 -9.68 -1.13
CA VAL A 165 -11.50 -10.99 -0.46
C VAL A 165 -12.02 -10.92 0.96
N ASP A 166 -11.88 -9.76 1.60
CA ASP A 166 -12.36 -9.56 2.97
C ASP A 166 -12.52 -8.08 3.29
N GLU A 167 -13.29 -7.80 4.33
CA GLU A 167 -13.45 -6.47 4.93
C GLU A 167 -13.06 -6.55 6.39
N ASN A 168 -12.22 -5.63 6.80
CA ASN A 168 -11.75 -5.53 8.17
C ASN A 168 -12.18 -4.20 8.80
N ARG A 169 -12.12 -4.12 10.12
CA ARG A 169 -12.38 -2.87 10.84
C ARG A 169 -11.22 -2.56 11.76
N ARG A 170 -10.69 -1.37 11.60
CA ARG A 170 -9.69 -0.83 12.50
C ARG A 170 -10.40 -0.04 13.60
N ILE A 171 -10.12 -0.41 14.84
CA ILE A 171 -10.71 0.20 16.01
C ILE A 171 -9.64 0.99 16.74
N LYS A 172 -9.99 2.21 17.13
CA LYS A 172 -9.17 3.05 18.00
C LYS A 172 -9.85 3.14 19.36
N ILE A 173 -9.14 2.77 20.38
CA ILE A 173 -9.54 2.82 21.79
C ILE A 173 -8.73 3.87 22.53
#